data_2e6825df657e048087996bfb43436856
#
_entry.id   2e6825df657e048087996bfb43436856
#
_cell.length_a   1.000
_cell.length_b   1.000
_cell.length_c   1.000
_cell.angle_alpha   90.00
_cell.angle_beta   90.00
_cell.angle_gamma   90.00
#
_symmetry.space_group_name_H-M   'P 1'
#
loop_
_entity.id
_entity.type
_entity.pdbx_description
1 polymer ?
#
loop_
_entity_poly.entity_id
_entity_poly.type
_entity_poly.pdbx_seq_one_letter_code
_entity_poly.pdbx_strand_id
1 'polypeptide(L)'
;LFISAFPLLLFSGEEIEERKKRSYQGIIKVIIPIFTTFKNKKALPFILGYGGHTYELFGFRSWTFPCILFLSNYFNTKVSDAFIANCIGLMGFLGIFASIYGARYCIGKDRARIVSKMGLLCFIGSILTAISFWFSFWLALLMLLIYNGLIVLDSGSLTTGTVINGKPEDRGVRLALHSMVGFFGGALGGPIIGFVLDNFGGQTSHLAWLLSFLCLGLGSLFSTLCFKYYLSKV
;
A
#
# COMPACT_ATOMS: atom_id res chain seq x y z
N LEU A 1 7.61 -25.23 3.42
CA LEU A 1 6.41 -25.50 4.27
C LEU A 1 6.59 -26.71 5.21
N PHE A 2 7.41 -27.71 4.88
CA PHE A 2 7.62 -28.91 5.73
C PHE A 2 8.63 -28.71 6.88
N ILE A 3 9.55 -27.77 6.78
CA ILE A 3 10.60 -27.53 7.79
C ILE A 3 10.07 -26.78 9.02
N SER A 4 8.96 -26.05 8.92
CA SER A 4 8.36 -25.29 10.02
C SER A 4 7.47 -26.14 10.96
N ALA A 5 7.08 -27.34 10.54
CA ALA A 5 6.23 -28.24 11.35
C ALA A 5 7.03 -29.20 12.26
N PHE A 6 8.33 -29.38 12.01
CA PHE A 6 9.17 -30.33 12.74
C PHE A 6 9.31 -30.05 14.25
N PRO A 7 9.39 -28.78 14.72
CA PRO A 7 9.45 -28.50 16.17
C PRO A 7 8.17 -28.89 16.92
N LEU A 8 7.01 -28.97 16.24
CA LEU A 8 5.74 -29.28 16.90
C LEU A 8 5.56 -30.76 17.29
N LEU A 9 6.38 -31.66 16.74
CA LEU A 9 6.33 -33.09 17.01
C LEU A 9 7.14 -33.51 18.25
N LEU A 10 7.89 -32.57 18.86
CA LEU A 10 8.79 -32.85 19.98
C LEU A 10 8.20 -32.49 21.36
N PHE A 11 6.94 -32.06 21.45
CA PHE A 11 6.33 -31.66 22.70
C PHE A 11 5.50 -32.78 23.36
N SER A 12 5.68 -32.95 24.68
CA SER A 12 4.91 -33.90 25.50
C SER A 12 3.45 -33.44 25.67
N GLY A 13 2.52 -34.37 26.00
CA GLY A 13 1.10 -34.05 26.15
C GLY A 13 0.80 -33.00 27.22
N GLU A 14 1.59 -32.94 28.28
CA GLU A 14 1.46 -31.93 29.37
C GLU A 14 1.82 -30.52 28.88
N GLU A 15 2.84 -30.35 28.06
CA GLU A 15 3.20 -29.08 27.43
C GLU A 15 2.12 -28.57 26.49
N ILE A 16 1.38 -29.50 25.83
CA ILE A 16 0.27 -29.16 24.92
C ILE A 16 -0.91 -28.62 25.72
N GLU A 17 -1.20 -29.15 26.90
CA GLU A 17 -2.32 -28.69 27.75
C GLU A 17 -2.02 -27.35 28.43
N GLU A 18 -0.80 -27.14 28.93
CA GLU A 18 -0.35 -25.82 29.42
C GLU A 18 -0.36 -24.77 28.28
N ARG A 19 0.07 -25.13 27.09
CA ARG A 19 -0.03 -24.25 25.91
C ARG A 19 -1.47 -23.93 25.54
N LYS A 20 -2.41 -24.88 25.64
CA LYS A 20 -3.85 -24.61 25.39
C LYS A 20 -4.40 -23.60 26.40
N LYS A 21 -4.11 -23.73 27.70
CA LYS A 21 -4.52 -22.74 28.72
C LYS A 21 -3.89 -21.37 28.51
N ARG A 22 -2.58 -21.32 28.18
CA ARG A 22 -1.90 -20.07 27.78
C ARG A 22 -2.45 -19.48 26.49
N SER A 23 -2.86 -20.32 25.54
CA SER A 23 -3.45 -19.91 24.27
C SER A 23 -4.82 -19.23 24.45
N TYR A 24 -5.69 -19.77 25.32
CA TYR A 24 -7.00 -19.16 25.60
C TYR A 24 -6.88 -17.79 26.29
N GLN A 25 -6.00 -17.69 27.30
CA GLN A 25 -5.69 -16.40 27.92
C GLN A 25 -4.97 -15.45 26.94
N GLY A 26 -4.18 -16.00 26.00
CA GLY A 26 -3.51 -15.26 24.93
C GLY A 26 -4.48 -14.66 23.93
N ILE A 27 -5.52 -15.40 23.53
CA ILE A 27 -6.55 -14.91 22.59
C ILE A 27 -7.32 -13.70 23.18
N ILE A 28 -7.75 -13.78 24.44
CA ILE A 28 -8.44 -12.67 25.11
C ILE A 28 -7.52 -11.46 25.24
N LYS A 29 -6.24 -11.67 25.58
CA LYS A 29 -5.23 -10.61 25.65
C LYS A 29 -4.93 -9.94 24.30
N VAL A 30 -5.25 -10.58 23.18
CA VAL A 30 -5.09 -10.02 21.83
C VAL A 30 -6.37 -9.32 21.37
N ILE A 31 -7.54 -9.90 21.64
CA ILE A 31 -8.84 -9.37 21.17
C ILE A 31 -9.15 -7.99 21.80
N ILE A 32 -8.96 -7.85 23.12
CA ILE A 32 -9.25 -6.59 23.81
C ILE A 32 -8.41 -5.43 23.25
N PRO A 33 -7.08 -5.55 23.07
CA PRO A 33 -6.27 -4.52 22.42
C PRO A 33 -6.65 -4.22 20.97
N ILE A 34 -7.21 -5.18 20.20
CA ILE A 34 -7.75 -4.92 18.87
C ILE A 34 -8.87 -3.88 18.94
N PHE A 35 -9.87 -4.12 19.80
CA PHE A 35 -10.98 -3.18 19.99
C PHE A 35 -10.53 -1.82 20.53
N THR A 36 -9.56 -1.80 21.44
CA THR A 36 -9.00 -0.54 21.95
C THR A 36 -8.23 0.22 20.86
N THR A 37 -7.56 -0.50 19.96
CA THR A 37 -6.87 0.11 18.80
C THR A 37 -7.86 0.78 17.85
N PHE A 38 -9.01 0.17 17.57
CA PHE A 38 -10.07 0.81 16.75
C PHE A 38 -10.63 2.10 17.38
N LYS A 39 -10.60 2.22 18.71
CA LYS A 39 -10.99 3.44 19.42
C LYS A 39 -9.86 4.50 19.46
N ASN A 40 -8.62 4.12 19.13
CA ASN A 40 -7.48 5.04 19.14
C ASN A 40 -7.47 5.93 17.89
N LYS A 41 -8.10 7.10 18.00
CA LYS A 41 -8.22 8.08 16.91
C LYS A 41 -6.88 8.60 16.37
N LYS A 42 -5.77 8.46 17.13
CA LYS A 42 -4.43 8.88 16.69
C LYS A 42 -3.72 7.82 15.87
N ALA A 43 -3.89 6.53 16.18
CA ALA A 43 -3.27 5.42 15.45
C ALA A 43 -4.10 4.97 14.24
N LEU A 44 -5.42 5.01 14.34
CA LEU A 44 -6.35 4.46 13.35
C LEU A 44 -6.18 5.03 11.94
N PRO A 45 -5.97 6.36 11.72
CA PRO A 45 -5.76 6.89 10.37
C PRO A 45 -4.48 6.36 9.71
N PHE A 46 -3.44 6.03 10.47
CA PHE A 46 -2.23 5.39 9.94
C PHE A 46 -2.47 3.94 9.54
N ILE A 47 -3.30 3.21 10.29
CA ILE A 47 -3.68 1.82 9.99
C ILE A 47 -4.56 1.77 8.74
N LEU A 48 -5.62 2.58 8.68
CA LEU A 48 -6.53 2.63 7.53
C LEU A 48 -5.84 3.19 6.28
N GLY A 49 -5.05 4.26 6.46
CA GLY A 49 -4.27 4.85 5.38
C GLY A 49 -3.31 3.85 4.74
N TYR A 50 -2.74 2.93 5.54
CA TYR A 50 -1.89 1.86 5.01
C TYR A 50 -2.66 0.87 4.14
N GLY A 51 -3.93 0.61 4.42
CA GLY A 51 -4.79 -0.19 3.54
C GLY A 51 -4.98 0.46 2.16
N GLY A 52 -5.22 1.78 2.13
CA GLY A 52 -5.29 2.54 0.87
C GLY A 52 -3.95 2.57 0.13
N HIS A 53 -2.85 2.80 0.86
CA HIS A 53 -1.49 2.76 0.32
C HIS A 53 -1.16 1.41 -0.34
N THR A 54 -1.43 0.29 0.33
CA THR A 54 -1.11 -1.04 -0.20
C THR A 54 -2.04 -1.46 -1.34
N TYR A 55 -3.32 -1.05 -1.31
CA TYR A 55 -4.23 -1.20 -2.44
C TYR A 55 -3.63 -0.57 -3.71
N GLU A 56 -3.21 0.68 -3.63
CA GLU A 56 -2.61 1.43 -4.73
C GLU A 56 -1.26 0.82 -5.15
N LEU A 57 -0.39 0.50 -4.20
CA LEU A 57 0.93 -0.08 -4.46
C LEU A 57 0.86 -1.43 -5.17
N PHE A 58 0.04 -2.36 -4.68
CA PHE A 58 -0.05 -3.70 -5.27
C PHE A 58 -0.85 -3.68 -6.57
N GLY A 59 -1.89 -2.84 -6.68
CA GLY A 59 -2.59 -2.62 -7.94
C GLY A 59 -1.65 -2.05 -9.01
N PHE A 60 -0.87 -1.03 -8.68
CA PHE A 60 0.14 -0.46 -9.58
C PHE A 60 1.16 -1.52 -10.00
N ARG A 61 1.77 -2.25 -9.05
CA ARG A 61 2.79 -3.26 -9.36
C ARG A 61 2.26 -4.39 -10.24
N SER A 62 1.03 -4.83 -10.02
CA SER A 62 0.41 -5.90 -10.81
C SER A 62 0.21 -5.51 -12.28
N TRP A 63 -0.05 -4.23 -12.54
CA TRP A 63 -0.47 -3.77 -13.86
C TRP A 63 0.54 -2.86 -14.57
N THR A 64 1.68 -2.54 -13.94
CA THR A 64 2.70 -1.67 -14.57
C THR A 64 3.29 -2.29 -15.82
N PHE A 65 3.61 -3.61 -15.81
CA PHE A 65 4.17 -4.27 -17.00
C PHE A 65 3.20 -4.26 -18.17
N PRO A 66 1.94 -4.73 -18.03
CA PRO A 66 0.95 -4.65 -19.09
C PRO A 66 0.68 -3.21 -19.59
N CYS A 67 0.70 -2.22 -18.67
CA CYS A 67 0.52 -0.82 -19.02
C CYS A 67 1.65 -0.30 -19.93
N ILE A 68 2.92 -0.55 -19.55
CA ILE A 68 4.06 -0.12 -20.38
C ILE A 68 4.06 -0.83 -21.72
N LEU A 69 3.70 -2.11 -21.76
CA LEU A 69 3.57 -2.87 -23.01
C LEU A 69 2.47 -2.28 -23.92
N PHE A 70 1.30 -1.96 -23.35
CA PHE A 70 0.23 -1.26 -24.07
C PHE A 70 0.73 0.07 -24.65
N LEU A 71 1.38 0.91 -23.83
CA LEU A 71 1.89 2.22 -24.29
C LEU A 71 2.96 2.07 -25.36
N SER A 72 3.85 1.07 -25.25
CA SER A 72 4.87 0.76 -26.26
C SER A 72 4.24 0.43 -27.62
N ASN A 73 3.21 -0.40 -27.61
CA ASN A 73 2.48 -0.78 -28.82
C ASN A 73 1.69 0.40 -29.39
N TYR A 74 1.00 1.15 -28.56
CA TYR A 74 0.19 2.29 -28.95
C TYR A 74 1.01 3.40 -29.64
N PHE A 75 2.17 3.73 -29.07
CA PHE A 75 3.08 4.73 -29.64
C PHE A 75 4.09 4.14 -30.66
N ASN A 76 3.95 2.85 -30.99
CA ASN A 76 4.87 2.15 -31.91
C ASN A 76 6.36 2.26 -31.54
N THR A 77 6.67 2.32 -30.23
CA THR A 77 8.05 2.49 -29.74
C THR A 77 8.82 1.16 -29.72
N LYS A 78 8.11 0.03 -29.71
CA LYS A 78 8.64 -1.35 -29.81
C LYS A 78 9.78 -1.65 -28.84
N VAL A 79 9.62 -1.29 -27.55
CA VAL A 79 10.59 -1.64 -26.53
C VAL A 79 10.51 -3.14 -26.20
N SER A 80 11.65 -3.73 -25.79
CA SER A 80 11.69 -5.14 -25.40
C SER A 80 11.13 -5.37 -24.00
N ASP A 81 10.67 -6.60 -23.74
CA ASP A 81 10.22 -7.03 -22.39
C ASP A 81 11.31 -6.83 -21.33
N ALA A 82 12.58 -7.06 -21.71
CA ALA A 82 13.72 -6.82 -20.84
C ALA A 82 13.87 -5.34 -20.47
N PHE A 83 13.60 -4.41 -21.40
CA PHE A 83 13.57 -2.99 -21.11
C PHE A 83 12.46 -2.65 -20.11
N ILE A 84 11.26 -3.18 -20.30
CA ILE A 84 10.13 -2.96 -19.38
C ILE A 84 10.47 -3.50 -17.97
N ALA A 85 11.00 -4.71 -17.89
CA ALA A 85 11.41 -5.31 -16.61
C ALA A 85 12.49 -4.47 -15.90
N ASN A 86 13.47 -3.96 -16.62
CA ASN A 86 14.51 -3.08 -16.09
C ASN A 86 13.93 -1.75 -15.57
N CYS A 87 12.97 -1.15 -16.29
CA CYS A 87 12.26 0.05 -15.81
C CYS A 87 11.52 -0.22 -14.50
N ILE A 88 10.83 -1.35 -14.38
CA ILE A 88 10.13 -1.75 -13.13
C ILE A 88 11.13 -1.99 -12.00
N GLY A 89 12.26 -2.65 -12.29
CA GLY A 89 13.34 -2.83 -11.33
C GLY A 89 13.90 -1.49 -10.83
N LEU A 90 14.12 -0.54 -11.74
CA LEU A 90 14.56 0.82 -11.41
C LEU A 90 13.51 1.57 -10.57
N MET A 91 12.22 1.45 -10.90
CA MET A 91 11.12 2.00 -10.10
C MET A 91 11.15 1.46 -8.67
N GLY A 92 11.32 0.14 -8.50
CA GLY A 92 11.45 -0.50 -7.19
C GLY A 92 12.65 0.02 -6.41
N PHE A 93 13.81 0.11 -7.05
CA PHE A 93 15.05 0.61 -6.44
C PHE A 93 14.90 2.08 -5.99
N LEU A 94 14.44 2.96 -6.86
CA LEU A 94 14.24 4.38 -6.52
C LEU A 94 13.14 4.56 -5.46
N GLY A 95 12.15 3.68 -5.42
CA GLY A 95 11.10 3.66 -4.41
C GLY A 95 11.63 3.51 -2.98
N ILE A 96 12.74 2.78 -2.78
CA ILE A 96 13.39 2.64 -1.48
C ILE A 96 13.83 4.02 -0.96
N PHE A 97 14.47 4.82 -1.80
CA PHE A 97 14.93 6.17 -1.43
C PHE A 97 13.75 7.11 -1.16
N ALA A 98 12.69 7.05 -1.98
CA ALA A 98 11.48 7.83 -1.76
C ALA A 98 10.83 7.52 -0.41
N SER A 99 10.71 6.24 -0.05
CA SER A 99 10.15 5.81 1.24
C SER A 99 11.00 6.29 2.44
N ILE A 100 12.34 6.17 2.34
CA ILE A 100 13.25 6.66 3.38
C ILE A 100 13.16 8.18 3.51
N TYR A 101 13.14 8.91 2.39
CA TYR A 101 13.02 10.35 2.37
C TYR A 101 11.70 10.80 3.03
N GLY A 102 10.57 10.20 2.64
CA GLY A 102 9.25 10.54 3.20
C GLY A 102 9.16 10.27 4.71
N ALA A 103 9.73 9.16 5.19
CA ALA A 103 9.81 8.86 6.62
C ALA A 103 10.64 9.90 7.39
N ARG A 104 11.82 10.26 6.86
CA ARG A 104 12.70 11.27 7.45
C ARG A 104 12.08 12.67 7.44
N TYR A 105 11.40 13.05 6.37
CA TYR A 105 10.75 14.34 6.25
C TYR A 105 9.70 14.61 7.33
N CYS A 106 9.12 13.55 7.91
CA CYS A 106 8.15 13.62 8.99
C CYS A 106 8.76 13.76 10.39
N ILE A 107 10.10 13.65 10.56
CA ILE A 107 10.75 13.74 11.87
C ILE A 107 10.62 15.18 12.39
N GLY A 108 10.21 15.31 13.66
CA GLY A 108 10.03 16.62 14.32
C GLY A 108 8.85 17.45 13.80
N LYS A 109 7.96 16.89 12.98
CA LYS A 109 6.82 17.58 12.37
C LYS A 109 5.51 16.84 12.66
N ASP A 110 4.37 17.48 12.37
CA ASP A 110 3.04 16.87 12.38
C ASP A 110 2.94 15.79 11.28
N ARG A 111 3.28 14.56 11.66
CA ARG A 111 3.31 13.40 10.75
C ARG A 111 1.96 13.16 10.06
N ALA A 112 0.85 13.24 10.81
CA ALA A 112 -0.48 12.97 10.27
C ALA A 112 -0.86 13.99 9.18
N ARG A 113 -0.56 15.24 9.39
CA ARG A 113 -0.79 16.31 8.40
C ARG A 113 0.09 16.15 7.17
N ILE A 114 1.35 15.74 7.35
CA ILE A 114 2.28 15.54 6.23
C ILE A 114 1.86 14.33 5.41
N VAL A 115 1.54 13.19 6.04
CA VAL A 115 1.07 11.98 5.35
C VAL A 115 -0.22 12.26 4.57
N SER A 116 -1.16 13.03 5.15
CA SER A 116 -2.35 13.48 4.42
C SER A 116 -2.02 14.30 3.15
N LYS A 117 -0.99 15.16 3.19
CA LYS A 117 -0.53 15.89 2.01
C LYS A 117 0.17 14.98 0.99
N MET A 118 0.97 14.01 1.46
CA MET A 118 1.60 13.02 0.59
C MET A 118 0.54 12.19 -0.16
N GLY A 119 -0.52 11.74 0.53
CA GLY A 119 -1.63 11.04 -0.11
C GLY A 119 -2.35 11.90 -1.15
N LEU A 120 -2.60 13.17 -0.86
CA LEU A 120 -3.20 14.09 -1.85
C LEU A 120 -2.29 14.28 -3.07
N LEU A 121 -0.99 14.44 -2.86
CA LEU A 121 0.00 14.54 -3.94
C LEU A 121 0.05 13.27 -4.77
N CYS A 122 -0.04 12.11 -4.14
CA CYS A 122 -0.09 10.81 -4.82
C CYS A 122 -1.37 10.69 -5.67
N PHE A 123 -2.53 11.06 -5.14
CA PHE A 123 -3.78 11.10 -5.91
C PHE A 123 -3.69 12.01 -7.14
N ILE A 124 -3.13 13.21 -7.00
CA ILE A 124 -2.87 14.10 -8.14
C ILE A 124 -1.90 13.42 -9.12
N GLY A 125 -0.87 12.76 -8.61
CA GLY A 125 0.09 12.01 -9.41
C GLY A 125 -0.57 10.91 -10.25
N SER A 126 -1.56 10.18 -9.71
CA SER A 126 -2.30 9.18 -10.48
C SER A 126 -3.06 9.79 -11.67
N ILE A 127 -3.71 10.94 -11.45
CA ILE A 127 -4.43 11.67 -12.50
C ILE A 127 -3.46 12.14 -13.59
N LEU A 128 -2.35 12.77 -13.20
CA LEU A 128 -1.35 13.27 -14.15
C LEU A 128 -0.70 12.12 -14.95
N THR A 129 -0.46 10.98 -14.30
CA THR A 129 0.04 9.78 -14.97
C THR A 129 -0.97 9.28 -16.00
N ALA A 130 -2.25 9.16 -15.63
CA ALA A 130 -3.30 8.76 -16.54
C ALA A 130 -3.40 9.72 -17.77
N ILE A 131 -3.35 11.02 -17.55
CA ILE A 131 -3.38 12.03 -18.60
C ILE A 131 -2.15 11.91 -19.51
N SER A 132 -0.97 11.59 -18.97
CA SER A 132 0.27 11.50 -19.77
C SER A 132 0.23 10.43 -20.88
N PHE A 133 -0.66 9.43 -20.75
CA PHE A 133 -0.82 8.34 -21.72
C PHE A 133 -1.30 8.81 -23.11
N TRP A 134 -1.79 10.04 -23.23
CA TRP A 134 -2.18 10.62 -24.52
C TRP A 134 -1.06 11.37 -25.25
N PHE A 135 0.05 11.66 -24.59
CA PHE A 135 1.05 12.55 -25.18
C PHE A 135 2.23 11.81 -25.82
N SER A 136 2.92 10.97 -25.08
CA SER A 136 4.03 10.18 -25.62
C SER A 136 4.41 9.03 -24.68
N PHE A 137 5.04 7.99 -25.24
CA PHE A 137 5.57 6.87 -24.47
C PHE A 137 6.54 7.31 -23.37
N TRP A 138 7.48 8.19 -23.72
CA TRP A 138 8.53 8.62 -22.78
C TRP A 138 7.98 9.47 -21.63
N LEU A 139 7.02 10.34 -21.92
CA LEU A 139 6.35 11.13 -20.88
C LEU A 139 5.55 10.21 -19.96
N ALA A 140 4.82 9.24 -20.52
CA ALA A 140 4.06 8.28 -19.75
C ALA A 140 4.97 7.43 -18.84
N LEU A 141 6.10 6.95 -19.37
CA LEU A 141 7.09 6.18 -18.60
C LEU A 141 7.69 7.02 -17.46
N LEU A 142 8.03 8.29 -17.73
CA LEU A 142 8.50 9.23 -16.70
C LEU A 142 7.45 9.45 -15.61
N MET A 143 6.17 9.63 -15.99
CA MET A 143 5.09 9.82 -15.04
C MET A 143 4.82 8.56 -14.21
N LEU A 144 4.92 7.36 -14.79
CA LEU A 144 4.86 6.09 -14.07
C LEU A 144 5.98 5.98 -13.02
N LEU A 145 7.21 6.40 -13.36
CA LEU A 145 8.33 6.42 -12.42
C LEU A 145 8.09 7.39 -11.26
N ILE A 146 7.64 8.61 -11.56
CA ILE A 146 7.29 9.62 -10.55
C ILE A 146 6.16 9.13 -9.65
N TYR A 147 5.11 8.58 -10.25
CA TYR A 147 3.96 8.07 -9.52
C TYR A 147 4.34 6.91 -8.58
N ASN A 148 5.18 5.97 -9.02
CA ASN A 148 5.74 4.95 -8.13
C ASN A 148 6.44 5.56 -6.90
N GLY A 149 7.23 6.60 -7.10
CA GLY A 149 7.87 7.33 -5.99
C GLY A 149 6.87 7.96 -5.03
N LEU A 150 5.79 8.55 -5.57
CA LEU A 150 4.72 9.15 -4.77
C LEU A 150 3.94 8.10 -3.96
N ILE A 151 3.63 6.94 -4.57
CA ILE A 151 2.95 5.83 -3.87
C ILE A 151 3.74 5.42 -2.63
N VAL A 152 5.04 5.22 -2.72
CA VAL A 152 5.83 4.70 -1.61
C VAL A 152 6.34 5.77 -0.64
N LEU A 153 6.10 7.05 -0.93
CA LEU A 153 6.61 8.19 -0.16
C LEU A 153 6.13 8.19 1.31
N ASP A 154 4.90 7.76 1.56
CA ASP A 154 4.28 7.75 2.88
C ASP A 154 4.48 6.43 3.66
N SER A 155 4.94 5.36 3.01
CA SER A 155 5.02 3.99 3.53
C SER A 155 5.68 3.90 4.93
N GLY A 156 6.91 4.41 5.05
CA GLY A 156 7.62 4.41 6.34
C GLY A 156 6.96 5.29 7.39
N SER A 157 6.29 6.35 6.98
CA SER A 157 5.55 7.26 7.87
C SER A 157 4.25 6.66 8.39
N LEU A 158 3.54 5.88 7.59
CA LEU A 158 2.35 5.14 7.98
C LEU A 158 2.68 4.10 9.05
N THR A 159 3.71 3.30 8.83
CA THR A 159 4.18 2.30 9.81
C THR A 159 4.66 2.96 11.11
N THR A 160 5.50 4.00 11.01
CA THR A 160 5.99 4.72 12.19
C THR A 160 4.84 5.37 12.97
N GLY A 161 3.88 5.99 12.26
CA GLY A 161 2.71 6.60 12.88
C GLY A 161 1.85 5.58 13.64
N THR A 162 1.68 4.38 13.10
CA THR A 162 1.01 3.27 13.80
C THR A 162 1.74 2.90 15.10
N VAL A 163 3.08 2.86 15.07
CA VAL A 163 3.90 2.47 16.21
C VAL A 163 3.85 3.48 17.34
N ILE A 164 4.04 4.78 17.04
CA ILE A 164 4.21 5.82 18.08
C ILE A 164 2.90 6.33 18.68
N ASN A 165 1.76 6.10 18.04
CA ASN A 165 0.46 6.60 18.48
C ASN A 165 -0.30 5.57 19.35
N GLY A 166 0.22 5.24 20.51
CA GLY A 166 -0.45 4.37 21.47
C GLY A 166 0.50 3.84 22.54
N LYS A 167 -0.02 3.02 23.45
CA LYS A 167 0.76 2.46 24.55
C LYS A 167 1.80 1.46 24.04
N PRO A 168 3.01 1.41 24.64
CA PRO A 168 4.05 0.45 24.22
C PRO A 168 3.57 -1.01 24.25
N GLU A 169 2.76 -1.37 25.25
CA GLU A 169 2.25 -2.74 25.49
C GLU A 169 1.37 -3.23 24.31
N ASP A 170 0.62 -2.32 23.67
CA ASP A 170 -0.29 -2.64 22.55
C ASP A 170 0.38 -2.53 21.17
N ARG A 171 1.69 -2.25 21.11
CA ARG A 171 2.42 -2.03 19.87
C ARG A 171 2.32 -3.23 18.90
N GLY A 172 2.44 -4.44 19.43
CA GLY A 172 2.35 -5.67 18.62
C GLY A 172 0.98 -5.81 17.96
N VAL A 173 -0.09 -5.55 18.70
CA VAL A 173 -1.46 -5.63 18.19
C VAL A 173 -1.73 -4.54 17.14
N ARG A 174 -1.25 -3.31 17.37
CA ARG A 174 -1.37 -2.23 16.38
C ARG A 174 -0.65 -2.57 15.07
N LEU A 175 0.56 -3.16 15.15
CA LEU A 175 1.29 -3.60 13.96
C LEU A 175 0.61 -4.78 13.27
N ALA A 176 0.03 -5.71 14.02
CA ALA A 176 -0.75 -6.81 13.44
C ALA A 176 -1.96 -6.29 12.68
N LEU A 177 -2.73 -5.36 13.26
CA LEU A 177 -3.85 -4.69 12.58
C LEU A 177 -3.40 -3.91 11.34
N HIS A 178 -2.31 -3.16 11.45
CA HIS A 178 -1.71 -2.43 10.33
C HIS A 178 -1.38 -3.37 9.17
N SER A 179 -0.72 -4.50 9.46
CA SER A 179 -0.39 -5.52 8.46
C SER A 179 -1.65 -6.17 7.87
N MET A 180 -2.63 -6.51 8.71
CA MET A 180 -3.89 -7.13 8.26
C MET A 180 -4.65 -6.22 7.31
N VAL A 181 -4.83 -4.95 7.66
CA VAL A 181 -5.50 -3.95 6.82
C VAL A 181 -4.70 -3.70 5.54
N GLY A 182 -3.36 -3.67 5.66
CA GLY A 182 -2.48 -3.55 4.51
C GLY A 182 -2.59 -4.73 3.54
N PHE A 183 -2.50 -5.96 4.02
CA PHE A 183 -2.65 -7.15 3.17
C PHE A 183 -4.03 -7.23 2.52
N PHE A 184 -5.08 -6.85 3.25
CA PHE A 184 -6.42 -6.79 2.69
C PHE A 184 -6.50 -5.77 1.53
N GLY A 185 -6.00 -4.55 1.74
CA GLY A 185 -5.90 -3.54 0.68
C GLY A 185 -5.09 -4.04 -0.52
N GLY A 186 -3.91 -4.63 -0.26
CA GLY A 186 -3.05 -5.18 -1.32
C GLY A 186 -3.70 -6.31 -2.12
N ALA A 187 -4.47 -7.19 -1.45
CA ALA A 187 -5.20 -8.27 -2.11
C ALA A 187 -6.30 -7.76 -3.05
N LEU A 188 -6.86 -6.58 -2.78
CA LEU A 188 -7.90 -5.98 -3.61
C LEU A 188 -7.35 -5.20 -4.81
N GLY A 189 -6.14 -4.64 -4.71
CA GLY A 189 -5.60 -3.72 -5.71
C GLY A 189 -5.54 -4.33 -7.12
N GLY A 190 -4.86 -5.46 -7.27
CA GLY A 190 -4.73 -6.12 -8.58
C GLY A 190 -6.07 -6.53 -9.22
N PRO A 191 -6.95 -7.28 -8.51
CA PRO A 191 -8.25 -7.70 -9.02
C PRO A 191 -9.18 -6.55 -9.39
N ILE A 192 -9.24 -5.47 -8.60
CA ILE A 192 -10.10 -4.32 -8.90
C ILE A 192 -9.65 -3.63 -10.19
N ILE A 193 -8.35 -3.45 -10.39
CA ILE A 193 -7.84 -2.86 -11.64
C ILE A 193 -8.10 -3.79 -12.83
N GLY A 194 -7.94 -5.12 -12.66
CA GLY A 194 -8.33 -6.09 -13.69
C GLY A 194 -9.80 -5.97 -14.06
N PHE A 195 -10.68 -5.88 -13.07
CA PHE A 195 -12.10 -5.68 -13.29
C PHE A 195 -12.39 -4.38 -14.07
N VAL A 196 -11.73 -3.27 -13.72
CA VAL A 196 -11.88 -2.01 -14.47
C VAL A 196 -11.43 -2.18 -15.92
N LEU A 197 -10.27 -2.79 -16.15
CA LEU A 197 -9.77 -3.04 -17.49
C LEU A 197 -10.77 -3.86 -18.31
N ASP A 198 -11.25 -4.98 -17.78
CA ASP A 198 -12.15 -5.90 -18.49
C ASP A 198 -13.47 -5.25 -18.88
N ASN A 199 -14.01 -4.37 -18.03
CA ASN A 199 -15.32 -3.73 -18.28
C ASN A 199 -15.25 -2.48 -19.15
N PHE A 200 -14.06 -1.90 -19.40
CA PHE A 200 -13.93 -0.66 -20.17
C PHE A 200 -13.10 -0.81 -21.46
N GLY A 201 -13.06 -2.02 -22.01
CA GLY A 201 -12.47 -2.29 -23.32
C GLY A 201 -11.13 -3.02 -23.31
N GLY A 202 -10.73 -3.57 -22.18
CA GLY A 202 -9.53 -4.41 -22.03
C GLY A 202 -8.22 -3.64 -22.03
N GLN A 203 -7.12 -4.40 -22.07
CA GLN A 203 -5.76 -3.85 -21.99
C GLN A 203 -5.33 -3.07 -23.24
N THR A 204 -6.13 -3.09 -24.32
CA THR A 204 -5.87 -2.32 -25.54
C THR A 204 -6.59 -0.97 -25.57
N SER A 205 -7.44 -0.68 -24.58
CA SER A 205 -8.24 0.53 -24.50
C SER A 205 -7.55 1.62 -23.67
N HIS A 206 -7.37 2.80 -24.28
CA HIS A 206 -6.91 3.99 -23.55
C HIS A 206 -7.84 4.39 -22.39
N LEU A 207 -9.15 4.31 -22.62
CA LEU A 207 -10.14 4.63 -21.61
C LEU A 207 -10.03 3.69 -20.40
N ALA A 208 -9.82 2.39 -20.66
CA ALA A 208 -9.64 1.42 -19.59
C ALA A 208 -8.42 1.73 -18.73
N TRP A 209 -7.30 2.09 -19.33
CA TRP A 209 -6.09 2.49 -18.60
C TRP A 209 -6.27 3.81 -17.85
N LEU A 210 -6.93 4.82 -18.43
CA LEU A 210 -7.27 6.06 -17.74
C LEU A 210 -8.05 5.75 -16.44
N LEU A 211 -9.16 5.01 -16.58
CA LEU A 211 -10.03 4.68 -15.46
C LEU A 211 -9.30 3.83 -14.43
N SER A 212 -8.42 2.93 -14.85
CA SER A 212 -7.58 2.11 -13.96
C SER A 212 -6.67 2.96 -13.08
N PHE A 213 -5.99 3.96 -13.64
CA PHE A 213 -5.12 4.83 -12.86
C PHE A 213 -5.90 5.80 -11.97
N LEU A 214 -7.06 6.28 -12.40
CA LEU A 214 -7.97 7.03 -11.52
C LEU A 214 -8.46 6.15 -10.36
N CYS A 215 -8.78 4.89 -10.63
CA CYS A 215 -9.20 3.93 -9.61
C CYS A 215 -8.06 3.60 -8.63
N LEU A 216 -6.81 3.47 -9.11
CA LEU A 216 -5.63 3.31 -8.25
C LEU A 216 -5.50 4.48 -7.27
N GLY A 217 -5.60 5.71 -7.75
CA GLY A 217 -5.50 6.91 -6.93
C GLY A 217 -6.56 7.03 -5.83
N LEU A 218 -7.67 6.28 -5.92
CA LEU A 218 -8.66 6.22 -4.84
C LEU A 218 -8.06 5.68 -3.53
N GLY A 219 -6.99 4.88 -3.60
CA GLY A 219 -6.26 4.40 -2.42
C GLY A 219 -5.64 5.53 -1.61
N SER A 220 -4.88 6.42 -2.27
CA SER A 220 -4.27 7.59 -1.64
C SER A 220 -5.29 8.67 -1.28
N LEU A 221 -6.36 8.82 -2.06
CA LEU A 221 -7.48 9.70 -1.70
C LEU A 221 -8.16 9.21 -0.42
N PHE A 222 -8.45 7.90 -0.32
CA PHE A 222 -9.01 7.29 0.90
C PHE A 222 -8.10 7.53 2.11
N SER A 223 -6.79 7.30 1.97
CA SER A 223 -5.80 7.61 3.01
C SER A 223 -5.89 9.07 3.45
N THR A 224 -5.88 10.00 2.49
CA THR A 224 -6.01 11.44 2.74
C THR A 224 -7.28 11.79 3.52
N LEU A 225 -8.42 11.23 3.13
CA LEU A 225 -9.71 11.47 3.78
C LEU A 225 -9.75 10.91 5.21
N CYS A 226 -9.15 9.72 5.44
CA CYS A 226 -9.00 9.16 6.79
C CYS A 226 -8.24 10.16 7.70
N PHE A 227 -7.10 10.67 7.23
CA PHE A 227 -6.34 11.65 8.02
C PHE A 227 -7.12 12.93 8.28
N LYS A 228 -7.77 13.52 7.26
CA LYS A 228 -8.58 14.73 7.44
C LYS A 228 -9.71 14.55 8.44
N TYR A 229 -10.42 13.42 8.34
CA TYR A 229 -11.53 13.08 9.25
C TYR A 229 -11.07 12.96 10.70
N TYR A 230 -9.94 12.28 10.95
CA TYR A 230 -9.46 12.07 12.31
C TYR A 230 -8.73 13.30 12.87
N LEU A 231 -8.04 14.09 12.05
CA LEU A 231 -7.43 15.36 12.46
C LEU A 231 -8.46 16.39 12.88
N SER A 232 -9.68 16.38 12.30
CA SER A 232 -10.77 17.28 12.69
C SER A 232 -11.40 16.94 14.04
N LYS A 233 -11.06 15.78 14.63
CA LYS A 233 -11.62 15.25 15.88
C LYS A 233 -10.62 15.25 17.06
N VAL A 234 -9.42 15.72 16.84
CA VAL A 234 -8.34 15.87 17.84
C VAL A 234 -8.03 17.34 18.04
#